data_75b3c51a77c3f1a1171a1ed723f51bd6
#
_entry.id   75b3c51a77c3f1a1171a1ed723f51bd6
#
_cell.length_a   1.000
_cell.length_b   1.000
_cell.length_c   1.000
_cell.angle_alpha   90.00
_cell.angle_beta   90.00
_cell.angle_gamma   90.00
#
_symmetry.space_group_name_H-M   'P 1'
#
loop_
_entity.id
_entity.type
_entity.pdbx_description
1 polymer ?
#
loop_
_entity_poly.entity_id
_entity_poly.type
_entity_poly.pdbx_seq_one_letter_code
_entity_poly.pdbx_strand_id
1 'polypeptide(L)'
;MKILYGIAFLLFFISAMSQKRPGDFDLIDHKVKFIDDKQIDSLAKKLVQLGNSDREKVRAIFRWITEHIDYNTIVFNRTKKYTPKNIELDPEDTFTTLPPLSERVAVQVLRKRIAVCDGYSRLFKTLCDRAGIPSEIISGYARTNIYKKQSRFGVNHIWNAVYIDSVWHLLDVTWASGGVNYANEYARQYNDFYFLTPPEDFIRDHYPEDLQWTLIKNPPSYFEFNNSPFKYAAIVRAAITSYTPSKGVIEAEVGDTIRIELKTNKELKXFCIAETPXFSSSQSYLSATPGNNGIRFNYPITQNTGPWLYIFYNDETVMRYKLSVKKEIESEKNKLAVTMNY
;
A
#
# COMPACT_ATOMS: atom_id res chain seq x y z
N MET A 1 45.26 49.44 -4.06
CA MET A 1 44.87 48.14 -3.45
C MET A 1 43.44 47.89 -3.86
N LYS A 2 43.21 47.10 -4.91
CA LYS A 2 41.85 46.75 -5.41
C LYS A 2 41.49 45.38 -4.90
N ILE A 3 40.45 45.27 -4.09
CA ILE A 3 39.92 44.02 -3.56
C ILE A 3 38.89 43.48 -4.58
N LEU A 4 39.23 42.38 -5.23
CA LEU A 4 38.28 41.66 -6.09
C LEU A 4 37.39 40.75 -5.21
N TYR A 5 36.09 41.04 -5.19
CA TYR A 5 35.10 40.13 -4.62
C TYR A 5 34.72 39.10 -5.68
N GLY A 6 35.18 37.88 -5.49
CA GLY A 6 34.73 36.75 -6.30
C GLY A 6 33.34 36.30 -5.86
N ILE A 7 32.36 36.46 -6.71
CA ILE A 7 31.00 35.90 -6.50
C ILE A 7 31.02 34.43 -6.92
N ALA A 8 30.98 33.52 -5.94
CA ALA A 8 30.81 32.10 -6.22
C ALA A 8 29.35 31.81 -6.56
N PHE A 9 29.10 31.54 -7.83
CA PHE A 9 27.78 31.08 -8.31
C PHE A 9 27.61 29.61 -7.92
N LEU A 10 26.83 29.37 -6.87
CA LEU A 10 26.43 28.01 -6.51
C LEU A 10 25.31 27.58 -7.46
N LEU A 11 25.66 26.79 -8.48
CA LEU A 11 24.66 26.17 -9.37
C LEU A 11 23.99 25.06 -8.61
N PHE A 12 22.80 25.30 -8.08
CA PHE A 12 21.89 24.26 -7.60
C PHE A 12 21.36 23.51 -8.83
N PHE A 13 21.93 22.34 -9.09
CA PHE A 13 21.28 21.39 -10.00
C PHE A 13 20.03 20.85 -9.30
N ILE A 14 18.91 21.50 -9.52
CA ILE A 14 17.62 20.90 -9.25
C ILE A 14 17.45 19.85 -10.35
N SER A 15 17.76 18.58 -10.04
CA SER A 15 17.31 17.51 -10.91
C SER A 15 15.78 17.48 -10.83
N ALA A 16 15.14 18.09 -11.80
CA ALA A 16 13.72 17.91 -12.02
C ALA A 16 13.51 16.43 -12.30
N MET A 17 13.11 15.66 -11.29
CA MET A 17 12.57 14.32 -11.53
C MET A 17 11.35 14.52 -12.42
N SER A 18 11.54 14.22 -13.70
CA SER A 18 10.44 14.21 -14.66
C SER A 18 9.43 13.16 -14.21
N GLN A 19 8.41 13.60 -13.48
CA GLN A 19 7.22 12.76 -13.32
C GLN A 19 6.61 12.55 -14.71
N LYS A 20 6.78 11.36 -15.25
CA LYS A 20 6.17 10.99 -16.53
C LYS A 20 4.66 11.24 -16.45
N ARG A 21 4.13 11.86 -17.49
CA ARG A 21 2.69 12.17 -17.61
C ARG A 21 1.87 10.89 -17.75
N PRO A 22 0.60 10.89 -17.32
CA PRO A 22 -0.30 9.79 -17.67
C PRO A 22 -0.29 9.55 -19.19
N GLY A 23 -0.12 8.30 -19.61
CA GLY A 23 -0.01 7.93 -21.01
C GLY A 23 1.39 7.49 -21.47
N ASP A 24 2.44 7.78 -20.69
CA ASP A 24 3.82 7.46 -21.09
C ASP A 24 4.07 5.96 -21.26
N PHE A 25 3.28 5.10 -20.62
CA PHE A 25 3.42 3.64 -20.68
C PHE A 25 2.31 2.92 -21.45
N ASP A 26 1.35 3.65 -22.01
CA ASP A 26 0.14 3.05 -22.62
C ASP A 26 0.48 2.00 -23.68
N LEU A 27 1.49 2.27 -24.50
CA LEU A 27 1.92 1.34 -25.56
C LEU A 27 2.52 0.05 -24.96
N ILE A 28 3.33 0.17 -23.91
CA ILE A 28 3.93 -0.97 -23.20
C ILE A 28 2.81 -1.79 -22.55
N ASP A 29 1.94 -1.13 -21.80
CA ASP A 29 0.80 -1.74 -21.10
C ASP A 29 -0.13 -2.48 -22.05
N HIS A 30 -0.30 -1.97 -23.27
CA HIS A 30 -1.07 -2.64 -24.32
C HIS A 30 -0.34 -3.86 -24.85
N LYS A 31 0.95 -3.71 -25.20
CA LYS A 31 1.73 -4.79 -25.85
C LYS A 31 1.94 -6.00 -24.94
N VAL A 32 2.15 -5.80 -23.64
CA VAL A 32 2.41 -6.92 -22.70
C VAL A 32 1.26 -7.93 -22.66
N LYS A 33 0.03 -7.50 -22.93
CA LYS A 33 -1.17 -8.36 -22.93
C LYS A 33 -1.09 -9.50 -23.94
N PHE A 34 -0.33 -9.30 -25.02
CA PHE A 34 -0.22 -10.23 -26.14
C PHE A 34 1.04 -11.08 -26.09
N ILE A 35 1.90 -10.89 -25.08
CA ILE A 35 3.10 -11.69 -24.90
C ILE A 35 2.75 -12.92 -24.07
N ASP A 36 2.80 -14.09 -24.67
CA ASP A 36 2.70 -15.36 -23.96
C ASP A 36 4.00 -16.13 -24.12
N ASP A 37 4.57 -16.57 -23.01
CA ASP A 37 5.79 -17.36 -22.97
C ASP A 37 5.86 -18.16 -21.67
N LYS A 38 6.42 -19.35 -21.72
CA LYS A 38 6.60 -20.23 -20.57
C LYS A 38 8.06 -20.44 -20.20
N GLN A 39 8.97 -19.77 -20.91
CA GLN A 39 10.41 -19.83 -20.68
C GLN A 39 10.89 -18.48 -20.14
N ILE A 40 11.55 -18.49 -18.99
CA ILE A 40 11.98 -17.27 -18.29
C ILE A 40 12.86 -16.38 -19.18
N ASP A 41 13.88 -16.99 -19.82
CA ASP A 41 14.85 -16.23 -20.62
C ASP A 41 14.20 -15.63 -21.87
N SER A 42 13.33 -16.40 -22.53
CA SER A 42 12.59 -15.94 -23.71
C SER A 42 11.60 -14.82 -23.32
N LEU A 43 10.88 -14.99 -22.23
CA LEU A 43 9.95 -13.97 -21.73
C LEU A 43 10.69 -12.68 -21.38
N ALA A 44 11.78 -12.77 -20.62
CA ALA A 44 12.57 -11.58 -20.24
C ALA A 44 13.05 -10.84 -21.49
N LYS A 45 13.59 -11.57 -22.48
CA LYS A 45 14.04 -10.98 -23.75
C LYS A 45 12.91 -10.22 -24.48
N LYS A 46 11.71 -10.82 -24.56
CA LYS A 46 10.56 -10.17 -25.22
C LYS A 46 10.13 -8.91 -24.46
N LEU A 47 10.13 -8.96 -23.12
CA LEU A 47 9.68 -7.83 -22.30
C LEU A 47 10.65 -6.65 -22.37
N VAL A 48 11.98 -6.90 -22.30
CA VAL A 48 12.95 -5.81 -22.35
C VAL A 48 12.98 -5.11 -23.72
N GLN A 49 12.59 -5.82 -24.79
CA GLN A 49 12.49 -5.23 -26.13
C GLN A 49 11.36 -4.19 -26.25
N LEU A 50 10.43 -4.15 -25.28
CA LEU A 50 9.35 -3.17 -25.30
C LEU A 50 9.78 -1.80 -24.77
N GLY A 51 10.91 -1.72 -24.06
CA GLY A 51 11.38 -0.48 -23.43
C GLY A 51 12.78 -0.08 -23.85
N ASN A 52 13.00 1.23 -23.99
CA ASN A 52 14.29 1.81 -24.33
C ASN A 52 15.10 2.20 -23.07
N SER A 53 14.42 2.44 -21.96
CA SER A 53 15.03 2.77 -20.67
C SER A 53 14.76 1.64 -19.67
N ASP A 54 15.56 1.57 -18.61
CA ASP A 54 15.35 0.56 -17.57
C ASP A 54 13.98 0.74 -16.89
N ARG A 55 13.53 1.98 -16.72
CA ARG A 55 12.18 2.27 -16.24
C ARG A 55 11.09 1.64 -17.11
N GLU A 56 11.24 1.71 -18.43
CA GLU A 56 10.30 1.11 -19.38
C GLU A 56 10.38 -0.41 -19.38
N LYS A 57 11.59 -0.98 -19.27
CA LYS A 57 11.77 -2.44 -19.15
C LYS A 57 11.13 -2.96 -17.85
N VAL A 58 11.35 -2.26 -16.72
CA VAL A 58 10.71 -2.58 -15.44
C VAL A 58 9.19 -2.48 -15.57
N ARG A 59 8.67 -1.46 -16.28
CA ARG A 59 7.23 -1.34 -16.54
C ARG A 59 6.69 -2.57 -17.29
N ALA A 60 7.39 -2.98 -18.33
CA ALA A 60 6.98 -4.15 -19.12
C ALA A 60 6.93 -5.42 -18.27
N ILE A 61 7.96 -5.66 -17.45
CA ILE A 61 8.00 -6.81 -16.52
C ILE A 61 6.85 -6.73 -15.52
N PHE A 62 6.70 -5.59 -14.87
CA PHE A 62 5.67 -5.35 -13.84
C PHE A 62 4.27 -5.57 -14.41
N ARG A 63 3.97 -4.91 -15.52
CA ARG A 63 2.65 -4.99 -16.16
C ARG A 63 2.34 -6.37 -16.69
N TRP A 64 3.36 -7.06 -17.26
CA TRP A 64 3.15 -8.42 -17.73
C TRP A 64 2.73 -9.34 -16.59
N ILE A 65 3.41 -9.26 -15.43
CA ILE A 65 3.07 -10.10 -14.26
C ILE A 65 1.66 -9.77 -13.77
N THR A 66 1.31 -8.49 -13.62
CA THR A 66 -0.03 -8.09 -13.14
C THR A 66 -1.14 -8.54 -14.08
N GLU A 67 -0.83 -8.70 -15.37
CA GLU A 67 -1.81 -9.11 -16.39
C GLU A 67 -1.97 -10.64 -16.48
N HIS A 68 -0.88 -11.40 -16.23
CA HIS A 68 -0.85 -12.82 -16.58
C HIS A 68 -0.81 -13.76 -15.38
N ILE A 69 -0.61 -13.28 -14.17
CA ILE A 69 -0.53 -14.12 -12.96
C ILE A 69 -1.75 -13.84 -12.08
N ASP A 70 -2.46 -14.89 -11.70
CA ASP A 70 -3.61 -14.81 -10.79
C ASP A 70 -3.19 -15.02 -9.34
N TYR A 71 -3.92 -14.43 -8.39
CA TYR A 71 -3.63 -14.62 -6.97
C TYR A 71 -4.24 -15.94 -6.47
N ASN A 72 -3.42 -16.72 -5.76
CA ASN A 72 -3.82 -18.05 -5.26
C ASN A 72 -4.54 -17.93 -3.91
N THR A 73 -5.85 -17.75 -3.95
CA THR A 73 -6.68 -17.62 -2.75
C THR A 73 -6.76 -18.93 -1.95
N ILE A 74 -6.59 -20.08 -2.59
CA ILE A 74 -6.63 -21.42 -1.92
C ILE A 74 -5.43 -21.56 -0.99
N VAL A 75 -4.23 -21.27 -1.46
CA VAL A 75 -3.01 -21.33 -0.65
C VAL A 75 -3.05 -20.27 0.46
N PHE A 76 -3.49 -19.06 0.13
CA PHE A 76 -3.64 -17.96 1.09
C PHE A 76 -4.50 -18.38 2.30
N ASN A 77 -5.59 -19.08 2.06
CA ASN A 77 -6.49 -19.54 3.11
C ASN A 77 -5.94 -20.73 3.91
N ARG A 78 -5.03 -21.52 3.32
CA ARG A 78 -4.42 -22.69 3.98
C ARG A 78 -3.22 -22.36 4.84
N THR A 79 -2.54 -21.24 4.61
CA THR A 79 -1.25 -20.90 5.25
C THR A 79 -1.35 -20.60 6.76
N LYS A 80 -2.52 -20.63 7.36
CA LYS A 80 -2.65 -20.58 8.82
C LYS A 80 -2.09 -21.82 9.54
N LYS A 81 -1.66 -22.87 8.81
CA LYS A 81 -1.14 -24.14 9.37
C LYS A 81 0.07 -24.71 8.60
N TYR A 82 0.83 -23.88 7.90
CA TYR A 82 1.98 -24.41 7.16
C TYR A 82 3.22 -24.45 8.06
N THR A 83 3.56 -25.64 8.51
CA THR A 83 4.92 -25.97 8.94
C THR A 83 5.69 -26.42 7.70
N PRO A 84 6.86 -25.86 7.41
CA PRO A 84 7.67 -26.37 6.32
C PRO A 84 7.98 -27.84 6.58
N LYS A 85 7.53 -28.74 5.71
CA LYS A 85 8.02 -30.10 5.70
C LYS A 85 9.50 -30.04 5.32
N ASN A 86 10.34 -30.62 6.14
CA ASN A 86 11.71 -30.89 5.75
C ASN A 86 11.67 -31.67 4.44
N ILE A 87 12.17 -31.07 3.38
CA ILE A 87 12.38 -31.77 2.14
C ILE A 87 13.61 -32.64 2.39
N GLU A 88 13.40 -33.94 2.60
CA GLU A 88 14.51 -34.89 2.58
C GLU A 88 15.09 -34.84 1.15
N LEU A 89 16.32 -34.35 1.05
CA LEU A 89 17.06 -34.38 -0.20
C LEU A 89 17.47 -35.84 -0.46
N ASP A 90 17.13 -36.34 -1.63
CA ASP A 90 17.56 -37.66 -2.07
C ASP A 90 19.09 -37.66 -2.18
N PRO A 91 19.82 -38.55 -1.48
CA PRO A 91 21.29 -38.52 -1.48
C PRO A 91 21.94 -38.86 -2.82
N GLU A 92 21.18 -39.29 -3.82
CA GLU A 92 21.71 -39.70 -5.15
C GLU A 92 21.63 -38.61 -6.21
N ASP A 93 21.21 -37.37 -5.87
CA ASP A 93 21.19 -36.28 -6.85
C ASP A 93 22.61 -35.77 -7.07
N THR A 94 23.26 -36.28 -8.06
CA THR A 94 24.60 -35.95 -8.51
C THR A 94 24.74 -34.48 -8.89
N PHE A 95 25.58 -33.74 -8.17
CA PHE A 95 26.40 -32.56 -8.52
C PHE A 95 25.96 -31.54 -9.58
N THR A 96 24.67 -31.39 -9.86
CA THR A 96 24.17 -30.16 -10.49
C THR A 96 23.64 -29.24 -9.37
N THR A 97 24.35 -28.15 -9.11
CA THR A 97 23.84 -27.12 -8.22
C THR A 97 22.44 -26.69 -8.68
N LEU A 98 21.44 -26.94 -7.86
CA LEU A 98 20.07 -26.50 -8.18
C LEU A 98 20.04 -24.99 -8.42
N PRO A 99 19.27 -24.51 -9.40
CA PRO A 99 19.11 -23.07 -9.59
C PRO A 99 18.64 -22.40 -8.29
N PRO A 100 18.95 -21.12 -8.08
CA PRO A 100 18.50 -20.39 -6.91
C PRO A 100 17.00 -20.55 -6.65
N LEU A 101 16.60 -20.52 -5.37
CA LEU A 101 15.20 -20.71 -4.99
C LEU A 101 14.26 -19.76 -5.74
N SER A 102 14.66 -18.50 -5.91
CA SER A 102 13.85 -17.52 -6.64
C SER A 102 13.56 -17.97 -8.07
N GLU A 103 14.58 -18.49 -8.76
CA GLU A 103 14.42 -18.98 -10.13
C GLU A 103 13.49 -20.19 -10.20
N ARG A 104 13.67 -21.17 -9.30
CA ARG A 104 12.81 -22.37 -9.26
C ARG A 104 11.35 -22.01 -9.03
N VAL A 105 11.08 -21.08 -8.11
CA VAL A 105 9.72 -20.59 -7.83
C VAL A 105 9.19 -19.81 -9.05
N ALA A 106 10.01 -18.93 -9.65
CA ALA A 106 9.61 -18.15 -10.83
C ALA A 106 9.18 -19.06 -11.99
N VAL A 107 9.94 -20.13 -12.26
CA VAL A 107 9.59 -21.12 -13.30
C VAL A 107 8.24 -21.78 -13.01
N GLN A 108 7.98 -22.16 -11.76
CA GLN A 108 6.68 -22.74 -11.37
C GLN A 108 5.53 -21.75 -11.54
N VAL A 109 5.73 -20.50 -11.13
CA VAL A 109 4.72 -19.43 -11.27
C VAL A 109 4.42 -19.20 -12.75
N LEU A 110 5.47 -19.10 -13.56
CA LEU A 110 5.31 -18.89 -15.00
C LEU A 110 4.54 -20.03 -15.68
N ARG A 111 4.79 -21.28 -15.24
CA ARG A 111 4.10 -22.45 -15.78
C ARG A 111 2.64 -22.51 -15.34
N LYS A 112 2.35 -22.20 -14.07
CA LYS A 112 1.02 -22.35 -13.46
C LYS A 112 0.12 -21.12 -13.63
N ARG A 113 0.71 -19.94 -13.89
CA ARG A 113 0.01 -18.64 -13.99
C ARG A 113 -0.75 -18.27 -12.71
N ILE A 114 -0.33 -18.80 -11.54
CA ILE A 114 -0.98 -18.53 -10.27
C ILE A 114 0.07 -18.53 -9.15
N ALA A 115 -0.03 -17.56 -8.20
CA ALA A 115 0.94 -17.42 -7.13
C ALA A 115 0.34 -16.69 -5.92
N VAL A 116 1.04 -16.73 -4.77
CA VAL A 116 0.89 -15.78 -3.67
C VAL A 116 2.02 -14.73 -3.76
N CYS A 117 2.04 -13.76 -2.85
CA CYS A 117 3.00 -12.63 -2.89
C CYS A 117 4.46 -13.06 -3.08
N ASP A 118 4.90 -14.15 -2.43
CA ASP A 118 6.26 -14.68 -2.59
C ASP A 118 6.54 -15.06 -4.07
N GLY A 119 5.59 -15.72 -4.73
CA GLY A 119 5.75 -16.10 -6.13
C GLY A 119 5.77 -14.91 -7.08
N TYR A 120 4.91 -13.91 -6.85
CA TYR A 120 4.93 -12.66 -7.62
C TYR A 120 6.28 -11.96 -7.51
N SER A 121 6.78 -11.80 -6.28
CA SER A 121 8.03 -11.08 -6.02
C SER A 121 9.25 -11.81 -6.58
N ARG A 122 9.27 -13.16 -6.51
CA ARG A 122 10.37 -13.95 -7.08
C ARG A 122 10.34 -13.94 -8.60
N LEU A 123 9.16 -14.00 -9.21
CA LEU A 123 9.05 -13.90 -10.67
C LEU A 123 9.54 -12.52 -11.15
N PHE A 124 9.14 -11.45 -10.47
CA PHE A 124 9.61 -10.09 -10.76
C PHE A 124 11.14 -10.01 -10.66
N LYS A 125 11.69 -10.46 -9.52
CA LYS A 125 13.15 -10.46 -9.33
C LYS A 125 13.87 -11.24 -10.43
N THR A 126 13.41 -12.45 -10.73
CA THR A 126 14.07 -13.31 -11.73
C THR A 126 14.05 -12.65 -13.12
N LEU A 127 12.94 -12.03 -13.50
CA LEU A 127 12.86 -11.33 -14.80
C LEU A 127 13.76 -10.09 -14.83
N CYS A 128 13.86 -9.35 -13.71
CA CYS A 128 14.79 -8.22 -13.59
C CYS A 128 16.25 -8.69 -13.68
N ASP A 129 16.60 -9.79 -13.00
CA ASP A 129 17.95 -10.36 -13.06
C ASP A 129 18.33 -10.71 -14.53
N ARG A 130 17.40 -11.32 -15.28
CA ARG A 130 17.60 -11.63 -16.71
C ARG A 130 17.69 -10.37 -17.58
N ALA A 131 17.08 -9.27 -17.12
CA ALA A 131 17.16 -7.97 -17.79
C ALA A 131 18.42 -7.17 -17.42
N GLY A 132 19.22 -7.66 -16.47
CA GLY A 132 20.39 -6.94 -15.95
C GLY A 132 20.03 -5.77 -15.04
N ILE A 133 18.83 -5.79 -14.45
CA ILE A 133 18.31 -4.69 -13.60
C ILE A 133 18.35 -5.16 -12.13
N PRO A 134 19.13 -4.49 -11.26
CA PRO A 134 19.19 -4.89 -9.86
C PRO A 134 17.84 -4.74 -9.18
N SER A 135 17.43 -5.78 -8.44
CA SER A 135 16.16 -5.77 -7.70
C SER A 135 16.28 -6.62 -6.44
N GLU A 136 15.46 -6.31 -5.44
CA GLU A 136 15.44 -7.02 -4.16
C GLU A 136 14.05 -7.47 -3.79
N ILE A 137 14.00 -8.56 -3.02
CA ILE A 137 12.76 -9.09 -2.42
C ILE A 137 12.71 -8.60 -0.98
N ILE A 138 11.64 -7.94 -0.60
CA ILE A 138 11.48 -7.33 0.70
C ILE A 138 10.36 -8.04 1.46
N SER A 139 10.69 -8.52 2.66
CA SER A 139 9.72 -9.09 3.59
C SER A 139 9.23 -8.02 4.56
N GLY A 140 7.94 -8.07 4.92
CA GLY A 140 7.42 -7.10 5.87
C GLY A 140 5.96 -7.33 6.22
N TYR A 141 5.38 -6.32 6.83
CA TYR A 141 3.98 -6.29 7.23
C TYR A 141 3.22 -5.34 6.30
N ALA A 142 2.22 -5.88 5.59
CA ALA A 142 1.28 -5.08 4.82
C ALA A 142 -0.04 -4.98 5.59
N ARG A 143 -0.53 -3.76 5.72
CA ARG A 143 -1.67 -3.42 6.55
C ARG A 143 -2.94 -3.37 5.70
N THR A 144 -3.75 -4.43 5.79
CA THR A 144 -5.02 -4.52 5.06
C THR A 144 -6.21 -4.03 5.87
N ASN A 145 -6.07 -4.00 7.21
CA ASN A 145 -7.22 -3.73 8.09
C ASN A 145 -6.76 -3.16 9.43
N ILE A 146 -7.40 -2.05 9.85
CA ILE A 146 -7.16 -1.44 11.14
C ILE A 146 -7.66 -2.31 12.33
N TYR A 147 -8.55 -3.28 12.08
CA TYR A 147 -9.10 -4.14 13.14
C TYR A 147 -8.09 -5.10 13.75
N LYS A 148 -7.18 -5.61 12.93
CA LYS A 148 -6.18 -6.57 13.41
C LYS A 148 -4.93 -5.80 13.82
N LYS A 149 -4.98 -5.19 14.99
CA LYS A 149 -3.76 -4.68 15.63
C LYS A 149 -2.88 -5.87 16.01
N GLN A 150 -1.77 -6.04 15.33
CA GLN A 150 -0.73 -6.90 15.81
C GLN A 150 0.09 -6.13 16.83
N SER A 151 0.05 -6.56 18.09
CA SER A 151 0.83 -5.91 19.15
C SER A 151 2.33 -5.98 18.91
N ARG A 152 2.76 -6.99 18.15
CA ARG A 152 4.16 -7.18 17.74
C ARG A 152 4.27 -7.23 16.23
N PHE A 153 5.40 -6.78 15.71
CA PHE A 153 5.72 -6.91 14.29
C PHE A 153 5.71 -8.39 13.88
N GLY A 154 5.18 -8.65 12.70
CA GLY A 154 5.19 -9.99 12.11
C GLY A 154 5.01 -9.91 10.60
N VAL A 155 5.86 -10.61 9.88
CA VAL A 155 5.83 -10.62 8.41
C VAL A 155 4.54 -11.30 7.92
N ASN A 156 3.83 -10.64 7.01
CA ASN A 156 2.63 -11.20 6.37
C ASN A 156 2.62 -10.98 4.86
N HIS A 157 3.60 -10.26 4.32
CA HIS A 157 3.61 -9.87 2.92
C HIS A 157 5.04 -9.74 2.38
N ILE A 158 5.16 -9.82 1.06
CA ILE A 158 6.44 -9.74 0.34
C ILE A 158 6.23 -8.88 -0.91
N TRP A 159 7.18 -7.96 -1.15
CA TRP A 159 7.17 -7.04 -2.31
C TRP A 159 8.59 -6.85 -2.84
N ASN A 160 8.82 -5.83 -3.65
CA ASN A 160 10.14 -5.63 -4.26
C ASN A 160 10.62 -4.18 -4.17
N ALA A 161 11.93 -4.03 -4.25
CA ALA A 161 12.60 -2.80 -4.66
C ALA A 161 13.35 -3.05 -5.97
N VAL A 162 13.52 -1.99 -6.77
CA VAL A 162 14.28 -2.03 -8.02
C VAL A 162 15.19 -0.81 -8.10
N TYR A 163 16.42 -1.02 -8.58
CA TYR A 163 17.42 0.05 -8.69
C TYR A 163 17.47 0.55 -10.13
N ILE A 164 16.93 1.72 -10.37
CA ILE A 164 16.90 2.37 -11.68
C ILE A 164 17.13 3.88 -11.49
N ASP A 165 17.65 4.52 -12.51
CA ASP A 165 17.94 5.97 -12.47
C ASP A 165 18.83 6.36 -11.27
N SER A 166 19.73 5.44 -10.85
CA SER A 166 20.68 5.60 -9.74
C SER A 166 20.04 5.68 -8.35
N VAL A 167 18.77 5.27 -8.20
CA VAL A 167 18.08 5.22 -6.91
C VAL A 167 17.23 3.95 -6.79
N TRP A 168 16.97 3.53 -5.55
CA TRP A 168 16.02 2.46 -5.28
C TRP A 168 14.58 2.98 -5.33
N HIS A 169 13.70 2.19 -5.89
CA HIS A 169 12.26 2.46 -5.96
C HIS A 169 11.47 1.26 -5.43
N LEU A 170 10.37 1.53 -4.75
CA LEU A 170 9.48 0.51 -4.20
C LEU A 170 8.34 0.18 -5.15
N LEU A 171 7.96 -1.09 -5.20
CA LEU A 171 6.80 -1.54 -5.98
C LEU A 171 6.21 -2.81 -5.39
N ASP A 172 4.90 -3.03 -5.61
CA ASP A 172 4.23 -4.26 -5.21
C ASP A 172 3.42 -4.81 -6.37
N VAL A 173 3.97 -5.82 -7.02
CA VAL A 173 3.36 -6.47 -8.19
C VAL A 173 2.06 -7.19 -7.79
N THR A 174 2.00 -7.73 -6.56
CA THR A 174 0.83 -8.45 -6.04
C THR A 174 -0.36 -7.51 -5.88
N TRP A 175 -0.18 -6.43 -5.11
CA TRP A 175 -1.26 -5.47 -4.84
C TRP A 175 -1.64 -4.65 -6.08
N ALA A 176 -0.70 -4.50 -7.01
CA ALA A 176 -1.00 -3.88 -8.30
C ALA A 176 -1.89 -4.76 -9.18
N SER A 177 -1.84 -6.10 -9.04
CA SER A 177 -2.57 -7.01 -9.94
C SER A 177 -4.06 -7.06 -9.64
N GLY A 178 -4.47 -6.83 -8.38
CA GLY A 178 -5.88 -6.91 -7.99
C GLY A 178 -6.07 -7.21 -6.51
N GLY A 179 -7.24 -7.71 -6.17
CA GLY A 179 -7.60 -7.99 -4.79
C GLY A 179 -8.42 -9.27 -4.63
N VAL A 180 -8.67 -9.63 -3.38
CA VAL A 180 -9.53 -10.76 -3.03
C VAL A 180 -10.83 -10.19 -2.47
N ASN A 181 -11.95 -10.60 -3.04
CA ASN A 181 -13.28 -10.13 -2.63
C ASN A 181 -13.79 -10.88 -1.38
N TYR A 182 -14.97 -10.50 -0.90
CA TYR A 182 -15.57 -11.11 0.30
C TYR A 182 -15.93 -12.60 0.11
N ALA A 183 -16.06 -13.07 -1.14
CA ALA A 183 -16.27 -14.47 -1.47
C ALA A 183 -14.97 -15.29 -1.55
N ASN A 184 -13.83 -14.69 -1.19
CA ASN A 184 -12.50 -15.27 -1.33
C ASN A 184 -12.08 -15.55 -2.78
N GLU A 185 -12.61 -14.80 -3.72
CA GLU A 185 -12.26 -14.91 -5.13
C GLU A 185 -11.28 -13.78 -5.51
N TYR A 186 -10.30 -14.12 -6.33
CA TYR A 186 -9.40 -13.11 -6.88
C TYR A 186 -10.13 -12.31 -7.97
N ALA A 187 -10.07 -11.00 -7.86
CA ALA A 187 -10.57 -10.08 -8.87
C ALA A 187 -9.39 -9.25 -9.41
N ARG A 188 -9.09 -9.45 -10.68
CA ARG A 188 -8.04 -8.67 -11.35
C ARG A 188 -8.52 -7.23 -11.51
N GLN A 189 -7.80 -6.31 -10.89
CA GLN A 189 -8.08 -4.88 -10.97
C GLN A 189 -6.77 -4.11 -10.84
N TYR A 190 -6.18 -3.76 -11.97
CA TYR A 190 -4.88 -3.12 -12.00
C TYR A 190 -4.88 -1.80 -11.23
N ASN A 191 -3.88 -1.64 -10.37
CA ASN A 191 -3.69 -0.44 -9.56
C ASN A 191 -2.28 0.11 -9.76
N ASP A 192 -2.15 1.17 -10.55
CA ASP A 192 -0.87 1.79 -10.89
C ASP A 192 -0.16 2.44 -9.69
N PHE A 193 -0.87 2.65 -8.59
CA PHE A 193 -0.27 3.23 -7.38
C PHE A 193 0.96 2.44 -6.91
N TYR A 194 0.95 1.12 -7.07
CA TYR A 194 2.03 0.25 -6.58
C TYR A 194 3.19 0.09 -7.56
N PHE A 195 3.27 0.92 -8.59
CA PHE A 195 4.40 0.98 -9.52
C PHE A 195 5.32 2.15 -9.18
N LEU A 196 6.53 1.87 -8.70
CA LEU A 196 7.56 2.86 -8.33
C LEU A 196 6.98 3.94 -7.40
N THR A 197 6.25 3.49 -6.38
CA THR A 197 5.55 4.35 -5.42
C THR A 197 6.56 5.15 -4.59
N PRO A 198 6.37 6.46 -4.41
CA PRO A 198 7.23 7.24 -3.50
C PRO A 198 7.27 6.61 -2.09
N PRO A 199 8.43 6.58 -1.43
CA PRO A 199 8.58 5.95 -0.12
C PRO A 199 7.57 6.43 0.93
N GLU A 200 7.29 7.73 0.98
CA GLU A 200 6.36 8.34 1.94
C GLU A 200 4.91 7.87 1.71
N ASP A 201 4.58 7.53 0.47
CA ASP A 201 3.26 7.00 0.13
C ASP A 201 3.20 5.48 0.33
N PHE A 202 4.30 4.77 0.03
CA PHE A 202 4.38 3.32 0.16
C PHE A 202 4.31 2.87 1.63
N ILE A 203 4.96 3.61 2.55
CA ILE A 203 4.92 3.35 3.99
C ILE A 203 3.50 3.48 4.57
N ARG A 204 2.54 4.01 3.83
CA ARG A 204 1.15 4.11 4.24
C ARG A 204 0.56 2.76 4.67
N ASP A 205 0.93 1.70 3.97
CA ASP A 205 0.40 0.36 4.20
C ASP A 205 1.45 -0.77 4.17
N HIS A 206 2.71 -0.46 3.86
CA HIS A 206 3.82 -1.42 3.81
C HIS A 206 4.92 -1.05 4.81
N TYR A 207 5.21 -1.94 5.76
CA TYR A 207 6.26 -1.73 6.77
C TYR A 207 7.29 -2.86 6.64
N PRO A 208 8.49 -2.60 6.14
CA PRO A 208 9.49 -3.66 5.92
C PRO A 208 10.07 -4.16 7.22
N GLU A 209 10.50 -5.42 7.24
CA GLU A 209 11.24 -6.03 8.34
C GLU A 209 12.58 -5.32 8.57
N ASP A 210 13.27 -4.99 7.50
CA ASP A 210 14.51 -4.20 7.54
C ASP A 210 14.19 -2.77 7.11
N LEU A 211 14.36 -1.83 8.06
CA LEU A 211 13.95 -0.43 7.88
C LEU A 211 14.70 0.32 6.79
N GLN A 212 15.87 -0.18 6.34
CA GLN A 212 16.54 0.43 5.17
C GLN A 212 15.60 0.45 3.95
N TRP A 213 14.73 -0.57 3.83
CA TRP A 213 13.80 -0.70 2.72
C TRP A 213 12.55 0.17 2.85
N THR A 214 12.47 1.00 3.89
CA THR A 214 11.49 2.11 3.83
C THR A 214 11.92 3.18 2.83
N LEU A 215 13.23 3.31 2.58
CA LEU A 215 13.88 4.35 1.79
C LEU A 215 13.59 5.77 2.35
N ILE A 216 13.20 5.85 3.63
CA ILE A 216 12.88 7.10 4.33
C ILE A 216 13.97 7.36 5.37
N LYS A 217 14.47 8.60 5.41
CA LYS A 217 15.55 8.99 6.33
C LYS A 217 15.18 8.75 7.80
N ASN A 218 13.97 9.09 8.20
CA ASN A 218 13.46 8.92 9.55
C ASN A 218 12.12 8.19 9.47
N PRO A 219 12.13 6.85 9.31
CA PRO A 219 10.88 6.12 9.18
C PRO A 219 10.11 6.08 10.49
N PRO A 220 8.78 6.00 10.45
CA PRO A 220 7.99 5.82 11.67
C PRO A 220 8.35 4.50 12.34
N SER A 221 8.24 4.45 13.66
CA SER A 221 8.31 3.19 14.39
C SER A 221 7.13 2.29 13.99
N TYR A 222 7.26 0.97 14.20
CA TYR A 222 6.14 0.04 13.95
C TYR A 222 4.89 0.44 14.75
N PHE A 223 5.07 0.94 15.98
CA PHE A 223 3.95 1.40 16.81
C PHE A 223 3.21 2.57 16.14
N GLU A 224 3.91 3.57 15.67
CA GLU A 224 3.31 4.72 14.97
C GLU A 224 2.59 4.27 13.69
N PHE A 225 3.25 3.45 12.88
CA PHE A 225 2.66 2.88 11.67
C PHE A 225 1.37 2.12 11.98
N ASN A 226 1.41 1.20 12.95
CA ASN A 226 0.31 0.29 13.27
C ASN A 226 -0.87 1.00 13.93
N ASN A 227 -0.62 2.11 14.66
CA ASN A 227 -1.65 2.85 15.38
C ASN A 227 -2.19 4.07 14.62
N SER A 228 -1.64 4.41 13.45
CA SER A 228 -2.16 5.52 12.62
C SER A 228 -3.54 5.16 12.04
N PRO A 229 -4.35 6.13 11.61
CA PRO A 229 -5.59 5.83 10.89
C PRO A 229 -5.31 5.05 9.60
N PHE A 230 -6.31 4.32 9.14
CA PHE A 230 -6.18 3.59 7.87
C PHE A 230 -6.26 4.59 6.71
N LYS A 231 -5.30 4.53 5.82
CA LYS A 231 -5.16 5.46 4.69
C LYS A 231 -5.41 4.72 3.37
N TYR A 232 -6.28 5.28 2.55
CA TYR A 232 -6.56 4.75 1.21
C TYR A 232 -5.63 5.41 0.18
N ALA A 233 -5.47 4.80 -0.98
CA ALA A 233 -4.62 5.36 -2.05
C ALA A 233 -5.03 6.77 -2.46
N ALA A 234 -6.32 7.09 -2.34
CA ALA A 234 -6.84 8.43 -2.64
C ALA A 234 -6.25 9.54 -1.74
N ILE A 235 -5.64 9.21 -0.58
CA ILE A 235 -5.01 10.22 0.28
C ILE A 235 -3.89 10.97 -0.44
N VAL A 236 -3.19 10.28 -1.35
CA VAL A 236 -2.11 10.87 -2.17
C VAL A 236 -2.70 11.88 -3.16
N ARG A 237 -3.82 11.52 -3.81
CA ARG A 237 -4.53 12.41 -4.73
C ARG A 237 -5.07 13.65 -4.02
N ALA A 238 -5.49 13.49 -2.77
CA ALA A 238 -5.96 14.59 -1.91
C ALA A 238 -4.80 15.44 -1.35
N ALA A 239 -3.55 15.02 -1.57
CA ALA A 239 -2.32 15.69 -1.11
C ALA A 239 -2.37 16.06 0.39
N ILE A 240 -2.92 15.17 1.21
CA ILE A 240 -3.00 15.36 2.67
C ILE A 240 -1.60 15.20 3.26
N THR A 241 -1.07 16.27 3.86
CA THR A 241 0.28 16.33 4.40
C THR A 241 0.35 16.07 5.90
N SER A 242 -0.72 16.37 6.63
CA SER A 242 -0.83 16.04 8.06
C SER A 242 -2.28 15.90 8.49
N TYR A 243 -2.49 15.21 9.60
CA TYR A 243 -3.82 14.97 10.14
C TYR A 243 -3.77 14.81 11.67
N THR A 244 -4.87 15.16 12.31
CA THR A 244 -5.12 14.97 13.74
C THR A 244 -6.56 14.45 13.89
N PRO A 245 -6.82 13.44 14.77
CA PRO A 245 -5.86 12.70 15.62
C PRO A 245 -4.89 11.82 14.85
N SER A 246 -3.69 11.64 15.40
CA SER A 246 -2.68 10.75 14.82
C SER A 246 -2.99 9.26 15.08
N LYS A 247 -3.75 8.97 16.16
CA LYS A 247 -4.19 7.60 16.47
C LYS A 247 -5.40 7.21 15.63
N GLY A 248 -5.37 6.01 15.07
CA GLY A 248 -6.44 5.47 14.22
C GLY A 248 -7.65 4.95 14.98
N VAL A 249 -7.53 4.74 16.30
CA VAL A 249 -8.65 4.42 17.18
C VAL A 249 -8.88 5.63 18.09
N ILE A 250 -10.08 6.18 18.05
CA ILE A 250 -10.49 7.33 18.86
C ILE A 250 -11.43 6.80 19.94
N GLU A 251 -11.04 6.96 21.20
CA GLU A 251 -11.87 6.63 22.35
C GLU A 251 -12.68 7.87 22.72
N ALA A 252 -13.98 7.72 22.92
CA ALA A 252 -14.90 8.83 23.20
C ALA A 252 -16.11 8.35 23.99
N GLU A 253 -16.81 9.29 24.62
CA GLU A 253 -18.07 9.04 25.33
C GLU A 253 -19.21 9.80 24.63
N VAL A 254 -20.44 9.36 24.84
CA VAL A 254 -21.61 10.05 24.28
C VAL A 254 -21.64 11.49 24.84
N GLY A 255 -21.78 12.46 23.97
CA GLY A 255 -21.71 13.89 24.27
C GLY A 255 -20.39 14.54 23.92
N ASP A 256 -19.35 13.77 23.69
CA ASP A 256 -18.07 14.32 23.22
C ASP A 256 -18.17 14.88 21.79
N THR A 257 -17.24 15.76 21.46
CA THR A 257 -17.03 16.23 20.07
C THR A 257 -15.60 15.91 19.65
N ILE A 258 -15.47 15.05 18.65
CA ILE A 258 -14.17 14.72 18.07
C ILE A 258 -13.79 15.81 17.07
N ARG A 259 -12.62 16.42 17.28
CA ARG A 259 -12.07 17.40 16.36
C ARG A 259 -11.04 16.70 15.44
N ILE A 260 -11.31 16.74 14.15
CA ILE A 260 -10.42 16.20 13.12
C ILE A 260 -9.89 17.38 12.32
N GLU A 261 -8.57 17.44 12.16
CA GLU A 261 -7.93 18.47 11.35
C GLU A 261 -7.06 17.79 10.28
N LEU A 262 -7.11 18.34 9.07
CA LEU A 262 -6.31 17.90 7.95
C LEU A 262 -5.59 19.10 7.34
N LYS A 263 -4.35 18.89 6.89
CA LYS A 263 -3.65 19.87 6.03
C LYS A 263 -3.47 19.24 4.66
N THR A 264 -3.63 20.05 3.63
CA THR A 264 -3.45 19.62 2.25
C THR A 264 -2.73 20.72 1.46
N ASN A 265 -1.95 20.31 0.47
CA ASN A 265 -1.31 21.23 -0.46
C ASN A 265 -2.18 21.52 -1.69
N LYS A 266 -3.40 21.00 -1.73
CA LYS A 266 -4.35 21.24 -2.82
C LYS A 266 -5.46 22.18 -2.38
N GLU A 267 -6.13 22.75 -3.39
CA GLU A 267 -7.33 23.56 -3.18
C GLU A 267 -8.40 22.72 -2.44
N LEU A 268 -9.06 23.35 -1.47
CA LEU A 268 -10.08 22.70 -0.63
C LEU A 268 -11.37 22.47 -1.44
N LYS A 269 -11.61 21.26 -1.82
CA LYS A 269 -12.84 20.81 -2.49
C LYS A 269 -13.37 19.60 -1.76
N UNK A 270 -14.53 19.46 -1.58
CA UNK A 270 -15.16 18.51 -1.06
C UNK A 270 -14.59 17.60 -0.07
N PHE A 271 -14.23 18.14 0.77
CA PHE A 271 -13.95 17.25 1.89
C PHE A 271 -15.20 17.10 2.76
N CYS A 272 -15.53 15.87 3.10
CA CYS A 272 -16.61 15.58 4.02
C CYS A 272 -16.31 14.34 4.87
N ILE A 273 -17.08 14.12 5.93
CA ILE A 273 -16.97 12.91 6.77
C ILE A 273 -18.32 12.23 6.90
N ALA A 274 -18.30 10.90 7.01
CA ALA A 274 -19.51 10.08 7.20
C ALA A 274 -19.17 8.80 7.97
N GLU A 275 -20.19 8.13 8.49
CA GLU A 275 -20.03 6.88 9.25
C GLU A 275 -20.00 5.63 8.37
N THR A 276 -20.26 5.78 7.06
CA THR A 276 -20.31 4.65 6.12
C THR A 276 -19.29 4.83 4.99
N PRO A 277 -18.82 3.75 4.41
CA PRO A 277 -17.87 3.83 3.29
C PRO A 277 -18.45 4.22 1.95
N UNK A 278 -19.51 4.18 1.85
CA UNK A 278 -20.10 4.40 0.69
C UNK A 278 -20.56 5.73 0.71
N PHE A 279 -20.16 6.33 -0.26
CA PHE A 279 -20.70 7.64 -0.55
C PHE A 279 -22.15 7.52 -1.03
N SER A 280 -23.03 8.16 -0.30
CA SER A 280 -24.47 8.16 -0.62
C SER A 280 -25.01 9.58 -0.46
N SER A 281 -25.64 10.09 -1.53
CA SER A 281 -26.24 11.44 -1.53
C SER A 281 -27.41 11.59 -0.54
N SER A 282 -27.97 10.48 -0.06
CA SER A 282 -29.07 10.49 0.90
C SER A 282 -28.62 10.63 2.36
N GLN A 283 -27.31 10.50 2.64
CA GLN A 283 -26.77 10.64 4.00
C GLN A 283 -26.35 12.09 4.26
N SER A 284 -26.57 12.55 5.48
CA SER A 284 -26.09 13.86 5.89
C SER A 284 -24.59 13.77 6.22
N TYR A 285 -23.80 14.37 5.36
CA TYR A 285 -22.37 14.48 5.55
C TYR A 285 -22.02 15.75 6.31
N LEU A 286 -21.13 15.63 7.26
CA LEU A 286 -20.57 16.80 7.93
C LEU A 286 -19.52 17.42 6.99
N SER A 287 -19.80 18.63 6.50
CA SER A 287 -18.89 19.34 5.62
C SER A 287 -17.71 19.93 6.37
N ALA A 288 -16.58 19.99 5.71
CA ALA A 288 -15.37 20.57 6.28
C ALA A 288 -15.53 22.08 6.44
N THR A 289 -15.05 22.61 7.58
CA THR A 289 -14.88 24.05 7.77
C THR A 289 -13.46 24.42 7.34
N PRO A 290 -13.30 25.29 6.34
CA PRO A 290 -11.96 25.76 5.96
C PRO A 290 -11.33 26.54 7.13
N GLY A 291 -10.07 26.24 7.41
CA GLY A 291 -9.24 26.99 8.35
C GLY A 291 -8.09 27.67 7.63
N ASN A 292 -7.30 28.45 8.35
CA ASN A 292 -6.21 29.27 7.73
C ASN A 292 -5.16 28.44 6.97
N ASN A 293 -5.00 27.15 7.31
CA ASN A 293 -4.06 26.25 6.60
C ASN A 293 -4.56 24.81 6.55
N GLY A 294 -5.89 24.60 6.56
CA GLY A 294 -6.41 23.24 6.56
C GLY A 294 -7.91 23.13 6.64
N ILE A 295 -8.35 21.95 6.95
CA ILE A 295 -9.75 21.53 6.98
C ILE A 295 -10.03 21.04 8.40
N ARG A 296 -11.16 21.45 8.96
CA ARG A 296 -11.56 21.02 10.29
C ARG A 296 -12.97 20.42 10.27
N PHE A 297 -13.10 19.29 10.95
CA PHE A 297 -14.40 18.68 11.25
C PHE A 297 -14.57 18.63 12.75
N ASN A 298 -15.76 19.00 13.24
CA ASN A 298 -16.19 18.80 14.62
C ASN A 298 -17.32 17.77 14.60
N TYR A 299 -17.00 16.53 14.99
CA TYR A 299 -17.92 15.40 14.86
C TYR A 299 -18.51 15.06 16.24
N PRO A 300 -19.83 15.29 16.47
CA PRO A 300 -20.46 14.99 17.76
C PRO A 300 -20.69 13.50 17.93
N ILE A 301 -20.41 13.00 19.11
CA ILE A 301 -20.63 11.58 19.47
C ILE A 301 -22.01 11.46 20.12
N THR A 302 -22.85 10.61 19.54
CA THR A 302 -24.22 10.35 20.00
C THR A 302 -24.38 8.87 20.37
N GLN A 303 -25.53 8.52 20.96
CA GLN A 303 -25.90 7.12 21.22
C GLN A 303 -25.94 6.28 19.92
N ASN A 304 -26.22 6.93 18.78
CA ASN A 304 -26.34 6.26 17.48
C ASN A 304 -25.02 6.24 16.70
N THR A 305 -23.95 6.88 17.21
CA THR A 305 -22.65 6.90 16.52
C THR A 305 -22.15 5.47 16.26
N GLY A 306 -21.82 5.21 15.01
CA GLY A 306 -21.29 3.93 14.54
C GLY A 306 -19.81 3.75 14.89
N PRO A 307 -19.25 2.56 14.59
CA PRO A 307 -17.86 2.26 14.95
C PRO A 307 -16.83 2.84 14.00
N TRP A 308 -17.23 3.55 12.96
CA TRP A 308 -16.32 4.06 11.94
C TRP A 308 -16.61 5.49 11.57
N LEU A 309 -15.55 6.22 11.23
CA LEU A 309 -15.60 7.55 10.69
C LEU A 309 -14.71 7.61 9.46
N TYR A 310 -15.30 7.86 8.31
CA TYR A 310 -14.64 7.93 6.99
C TYR A 310 -14.46 9.37 6.59
N ILE A 311 -13.29 9.69 6.05
CA ILE A 311 -13.02 11.01 5.47
C ILE A 311 -12.96 10.86 3.96
N PHE A 312 -13.66 11.72 3.25
CA PHE A 312 -13.77 11.73 1.79
C PHE A 312 -13.15 13.01 1.22
N TYR A 313 -12.62 12.86 0.03
CA TYR A 313 -12.21 13.95 -0.86
C TYR A 313 -12.73 13.64 -2.26
N ASN A 314 -13.56 14.53 -2.81
CA ASN A 314 -14.20 14.32 -4.12
C ASN A 314 -14.81 12.91 -4.25
N ASP A 315 -15.63 12.54 -3.27
CA ASP A 315 -16.39 11.28 -3.22
C ASP A 315 -15.52 10.01 -3.06
N GLU A 316 -14.20 10.14 -2.97
CA GLU A 316 -13.32 9.01 -2.69
C GLU A 316 -12.92 8.98 -1.21
N THR A 317 -12.98 7.80 -0.60
CA THR A 317 -12.49 7.63 0.77
C THR A 317 -10.98 7.82 0.81
N VAL A 318 -10.49 8.77 1.60
CA VAL A 318 -9.05 9.02 1.77
C VAL A 318 -8.50 8.42 3.06
N MET A 319 -9.35 8.32 4.11
CA MET A 319 -8.90 7.90 5.43
C MET A 319 -10.10 7.40 6.24
N ARG A 320 -9.86 6.51 7.20
CA ARG A 320 -10.89 6.14 8.19
C ARG A 320 -10.29 5.98 9.57
N TYR A 321 -11.10 6.32 10.56
CA TYR A 321 -10.85 6.09 11.99
C TYR A 321 -11.80 5.02 12.52
N LYS A 322 -11.34 4.30 13.53
CA LYS A 322 -12.22 3.46 14.35
C LYS A 322 -12.67 4.27 15.56
N LEU A 323 -13.96 4.27 15.84
CA LEU A 323 -14.53 4.89 17.03
C LEU A 323 -14.79 3.82 18.09
N SER A 324 -14.30 4.04 19.31
CA SER A 324 -14.55 3.22 20.47
C SER A 324 -15.38 4.06 21.44
N VAL A 325 -16.70 4.02 21.23
CA VAL A 325 -17.63 4.87 21.98
C VAL A 325 -18.14 4.14 23.20
N LYS A 326 -17.94 4.72 24.39
CA LYS A 326 -18.59 4.27 25.62
C LYS A 326 -20.04 4.75 25.60
N LYS A 327 -20.97 3.83 25.50
CA LYS A 327 -22.40 4.08 25.55
C LYS A 327 -22.90 3.73 26.94
N GLU A 328 -23.77 4.57 27.50
CA GLU A 328 -24.44 4.24 28.79
C GLU A 328 -25.29 2.98 28.58
N ILE A 329 -25.11 2.01 29.46
CA ILE A 329 -25.93 0.80 29.45
C ILE A 329 -27.28 1.16 30.13
N GLU A 330 -28.37 1.08 29.40
CA GLU A 330 -29.74 1.36 29.87
C GLU A 330 -30.12 0.62 31.17
N SER A 331 -29.37 -0.48 31.50
CA SER A 331 -29.63 -1.26 32.71
C SER A 331 -29.37 -0.52 34.04
N GLU A 332 -28.53 0.53 34.04
CA GLU A 332 -28.28 1.28 35.28
C GLU A 332 -29.38 2.33 35.57
N LYS A 333 -30.00 2.90 34.53
CA LYS A 333 -31.12 3.85 34.72
C LYS A 333 -32.33 3.17 35.34
N ASN A 334 -32.61 1.91 34.97
CA ASN A 334 -33.73 1.16 35.57
C ASN A 334 -33.46 0.73 37.00
N LYS A 335 -32.18 0.48 37.37
CA LYS A 335 -31.85 0.18 38.78
C LYS A 335 -31.98 1.42 39.70
N LEU A 336 -31.58 2.61 39.22
CA LEU A 336 -31.73 3.84 40.00
C LEU A 336 -33.20 4.28 40.13
N ALA A 337 -34.02 4.07 39.08
CA ALA A 337 -35.45 4.41 39.13
C ALA A 337 -36.24 3.51 40.09
N VAL A 338 -35.80 2.25 40.23
CA VAL A 338 -36.46 1.30 41.18
C VAL A 338 -36.03 1.61 42.63
N THR A 339 -34.82 2.16 42.83
CA THR A 339 -34.32 2.45 44.21
C THR A 339 -34.89 3.76 44.78
N MET A 340 -35.45 4.63 43.94
CA MET A 340 -36.04 5.91 44.39
C MET A 340 -37.56 5.82 44.76
N ASN A 341 -38.18 4.65 44.55
CA ASN A 341 -39.60 4.43 44.81
C ASN A 341 -39.89 3.54 46.06
N TYR A 342 -38.94 3.46 47.03
CA TYR A 342 -39.13 2.80 48.32
C TYR A 342 -38.92 3.77 49.46
#